data_f45618021ee3d49e96e96a8bcd0217c8
#
_entry.id   f45618021ee3d49e96e96a8bcd0217c8
#
_cell.length_a   1.000
_cell.length_b   1.000
_cell.length_c   1.000
_cell.angle_alpha   90.00
_cell.angle_beta   90.00
_cell.angle_gamma   90.00
#
_symmetry.space_group_name_H-M   'P 1'
#
loop_
_entity.id
_entity.type
_entity.pdbx_description
1 polymer ?
#
loop_
_entity_poly.entity_id
_entity_poly.type
_entity_poly.pdbx_seq_one_letter_code
_entity_poly.pdbx_strand_id
1 'polypeptide(L)'
;MKKLYSFLATIFTVVAFYSQALLTIVQTPANSGIYTITYNDSANGWAFYNPGVGNPIGVYLWLNGADNSTGSPFNDNFSNITAQLTWDGTNYSGTIDLNTHNFNKTGGVLPAGTTVTELHFLFTEFPIGKNTHQTTDKLASAYGFTSTTTSSLSTIDINSSKFKSFVSEGRLYTPKKGIVNIQVMDFSGRVIKTFTANSSVNGIELNLPKKGNFILKLDNEIVKFKY
;
A
#
# COMPACT_ATOMS: atom_id res chain seq x y z
N MET A 1 -22.59 -31.24 40.11
CA MET A 1 -21.19 -31.05 39.72
C MET A 1 -21.05 -30.76 38.21
N LYS A 2 -21.68 -31.50 37.30
CA LYS A 2 -21.55 -31.23 35.82
C LYS A 2 -21.93 -29.80 35.38
N LYS A 3 -22.92 -29.16 36.01
CA LYS A 3 -23.36 -27.79 35.70
C LYS A 3 -22.36 -26.70 36.13
N LEU A 4 -21.57 -26.97 37.19
CA LEU A 4 -20.55 -26.03 37.69
C LEU A 4 -19.35 -25.95 36.71
N TYR A 5 -18.94 -27.10 36.16
CA TYR A 5 -17.85 -27.12 35.16
C TYR A 5 -18.22 -26.45 33.84
N SER A 6 -19.49 -26.57 33.43
CA SER A 6 -19.97 -25.89 32.22
C SER A 6 -19.95 -24.35 32.39
N PHE A 7 -20.32 -23.86 33.59
CA PHE A 7 -20.28 -22.43 33.89
C PHE A 7 -18.86 -21.88 33.96
N LEU A 8 -17.93 -22.64 34.57
CA LEU A 8 -16.51 -22.27 34.60
C LEU A 8 -15.89 -22.26 33.17
N ALA A 9 -16.20 -23.25 32.35
CA ALA A 9 -15.73 -23.30 30.95
C ALA A 9 -16.24 -22.11 30.14
N THR A 10 -17.48 -21.68 30.36
CA THR A 10 -18.06 -20.51 29.68
C THR A 10 -17.38 -19.20 30.11
N ILE A 11 -17.01 -19.08 31.40
CA ILE A 11 -16.26 -17.89 31.86
C ILE A 11 -14.86 -17.86 31.24
N PHE A 12 -14.16 -18.99 31.15
CA PHE A 12 -12.84 -19.05 30.54
C PHE A 12 -12.88 -18.77 29.04
N THR A 13 -13.90 -19.18 28.30
CA THR A 13 -14.05 -18.90 26.87
C THR A 13 -14.40 -17.45 26.61
N VAL A 14 -15.19 -16.81 27.46
CA VAL A 14 -15.54 -15.39 27.33
C VAL A 14 -14.33 -14.46 27.57
N VAL A 15 -13.45 -14.82 28.50
CA VAL A 15 -12.23 -14.04 28.80
C VAL A 15 -11.22 -14.14 27.66
N ALA A 16 -11.19 -15.24 26.91
CA ALA A 16 -10.28 -15.41 25.78
C ALA A 16 -10.65 -14.54 24.53
N PHE A 17 -11.88 -14.06 24.42
CA PHE A 17 -12.34 -13.28 23.27
C PHE A 17 -12.12 -11.76 23.39
N TYR A 18 -11.64 -11.25 24.52
CA TYR A 18 -11.40 -9.82 24.74
C TYR A 18 -9.93 -9.42 24.80
N SER A 19 -9.02 -10.29 24.39
CA SER A 19 -7.65 -9.87 24.12
C SER A 19 -7.61 -9.15 22.76
N GLN A 20 -7.97 -7.89 22.75
CA GLN A 20 -7.65 -7.01 21.63
C GLN A 20 -6.14 -7.08 21.42
N ALA A 21 -5.71 -7.41 20.21
CA ALA A 21 -4.29 -7.44 19.90
C ALA A 21 -3.71 -6.06 20.19
N LEU A 22 -2.79 -6.00 21.17
CA LEU A 22 -2.14 -4.77 21.63
C LEU A 22 -1.40 -4.06 20.49
N LEU A 23 -0.92 -4.84 19.54
CA LEU A 23 -0.13 -4.40 18.40
C LEU A 23 -0.41 -5.31 17.20
N THR A 24 -0.68 -4.70 16.07
CA THR A 24 -0.85 -5.40 14.79
C THR A 24 -0.09 -4.68 13.68
N ILE A 25 0.45 -5.45 12.74
CA ILE A 25 1.11 -4.97 11.54
C ILE A 25 0.43 -5.65 10.35
N VAL A 26 -0.18 -4.85 9.47
CA VAL A 26 -0.95 -5.37 8.33
C VAL A 26 -0.42 -4.73 7.05
N GLN A 27 -0.04 -5.57 6.08
CA GLN A 27 0.33 -5.10 4.76
C GLN A 27 -0.92 -4.79 3.92
N THR A 28 -1.02 -3.57 3.41
CA THR A 28 -2.18 -3.13 2.63
C THR A 28 -1.77 -2.20 1.50
N PRO A 29 -2.00 -2.57 0.24
CA PRO A 29 -2.45 -3.89 -0.26
C PRO A 29 -1.39 -4.99 -0.07
N ALA A 30 -1.77 -6.25 -0.21
CA ALA A 30 -0.82 -7.37 -0.11
C ALA A 30 0.33 -7.22 -1.11
N ASN A 31 1.54 -7.57 -0.70
CA ASN A 31 2.80 -7.46 -1.47
C ASN A 31 3.16 -6.03 -1.95
N SER A 32 2.62 -5.00 -1.29
CA SER A 32 2.89 -3.61 -1.65
C SER A 32 4.17 -3.04 -1.03
N GLY A 33 4.69 -3.67 0.02
CA GLY A 33 5.73 -3.07 0.87
C GLY A 33 5.21 -1.98 1.81
N ILE A 34 3.90 -1.75 1.86
CA ILE A 34 3.24 -0.75 2.70
C ILE A 34 2.55 -1.45 3.87
N TYR A 35 2.88 -1.05 5.09
CA TYR A 35 2.40 -1.67 6.32
C TYR A 35 1.72 -0.63 7.20
N THR A 36 0.51 -0.96 7.66
CA THR A 36 -0.16 -0.21 8.71
C THR A 36 0.16 -0.85 10.05
N ILE A 37 0.68 -0.06 10.97
CA ILE A 37 0.93 -0.44 12.36
C ILE A 37 -0.20 0.15 13.19
N THR A 38 -0.84 -0.67 14.01
CA THR A 38 -1.85 -0.25 14.99
C THR A 38 -1.42 -0.71 16.37
N TYR A 39 -1.39 0.23 17.32
CA TYR A 39 -0.98 -0.01 18.69
C TYR A 39 -2.02 0.51 19.68
N ASN A 40 -2.43 -0.36 20.62
CA ASN A 40 -3.33 0.00 21.71
C ASN A 40 -2.89 -0.70 22.99
N ASP A 41 -2.46 0.05 23.97
CA ASP A 41 -2.04 -0.43 25.28
C ASP A 41 -2.93 0.08 26.43
N SER A 42 -4.12 0.55 26.09
CA SER A 42 -5.04 1.12 27.07
C SER A 42 -5.39 0.13 28.20
N ALA A 43 -5.48 -1.16 27.91
CA ALA A 43 -5.72 -2.22 28.90
C ALA A 43 -4.60 -2.33 29.94
N ASN A 44 -3.37 -1.95 29.59
CA ASN A 44 -2.21 -1.93 30.50
C ASN A 44 -1.87 -0.50 30.97
N GLY A 45 -2.79 0.46 30.81
CA GLY A 45 -2.60 1.83 31.25
C GLY A 45 -1.49 2.57 30.50
N TRP A 46 -1.19 2.19 29.27
CA TRP A 46 -0.10 2.77 28.47
C TRP A 46 1.27 2.58 29.15
N ALA A 47 1.57 1.33 29.49
CA ALA A 47 2.74 0.94 30.28
C ALA A 47 4.08 1.43 29.72
N PHE A 48 4.18 1.60 28.41
CA PHE A 48 5.36 2.14 27.77
C PHE A 48 5.43 3.69 27.93
N TYR A 49 4.40 4.40 27.47
CA TYR A 49 4.34 5.85 27.41
C TYR A 49 2.93 6.31 27.03
N ASN A 50 2.43 7.32 27.70
CA ASN A 50 1.16 7.96 27.36
C ASN A 50 1.39 9.41 26.97
N PRO A 51 1.50 9.72 25.67
CA PRO A 51 1.74 11.09 25.21
C PRO A 51 0.50 11.99 25.31
N GLY A 52 -0.66 11.40 25.61
CA GLY A 52 -1.95 12.09 25.57
C GLY A 52 -2.56 12.11 24.16
N VAL A 53 -3.86 12.38 24.12
CA VAL A 53 -4.62 12.44 22.87
C VAL A 53 -4.05 13.53 21.95
N GLY A 54 -3.83 13.18 20.70
CA GLY A 54 -3.32 14.10 19.68
C GLY A 54 -1.80 14.19 19.57
N ASN A 55 -1.06 13.61 20.50
CA ASN A 55 0.40 13.55 20.39
C ASN A 55 0.84 12.22 19.74
N PRO A 56 1.79 12.24 18.80
CA PRO A 56 2.29 11.02 18.17
C PRO A 56 3.28 10.26 19.07
N ILE A 57 3.49 8.99 18.74
CA ILE A 57 4.63 8.20 19.21
C ILE A 57 5.54 7.88 18.03
N GLY A 58 6.86 7.83 18.27
CA GLY A 58 7.86 7.53 17.24
C GLY A 58 7.99 6.02 17.02
N VAL A 59 8.32 5.63 15.80
CA VAL A 59 8.70 4.26 15.43
C VAL A 59 10.12 4.29 14.91
N TYR A 60 11.04 3.73 15.66
CA TYR A 60 12.42 3.50 15.23
C TYR A 60 12.51 2.17 14.51
N LEU A 61 13.05 2.16 13.29
CA LEU A 61 13.11 1.00 12.41
C LEU A 61 14.54 0.62 12.09
N TRP A 62 14.79 -0.70 11.95
CA TRP A 62 16.06 -1.19 11.40
C TRP A 62 15.91 -2.58 10.78
N LEU A 63 16.85 -2.91 9.91
CA LEU A 63 17.07 -4.22 9.30
C LEU A 63 18.53 -4.62 9.52
N ASN A 64 18.77 -5.84 9.99
CA ASN A 64 20.10 -6.43 9.93
C ASN A 64 20.39 -6.95 8.52
N GLY A 65 21.68 -7.24 8.22
CA GLY A 65 22.01 -7.77 6.90
C GLY A 65 21.33 -9.10 6.57
N ALA A 66 20.97 -9.90 7.57
CA ALA A 66 20.25 -11.16 7.37
C ALA A 66 18.76 -10.98 7.07
N ASP A 67 18.20 -9.80 7.33
CA ASP A 67 16.79 -9.54 7.21
C ASP A 67 16.37 -9.07 5.80
N ASN A 68 17.36 -8.90 4.92
CA ASN A 68 17.11 -8.42 3.57
C ASN A 68 18.09 -9.00 2.54
N SER A 69 17.68 -9.04 1.28
CA SER A 69 18.47 -9.66 0.20
C SER A 69 19.72 -8.88 -0.23
N THR A 70 19.93 -7.66 0.26
CA THR A 70 21.18 -6.93 -0.02
C THR A 70 22.33 -7.39 0.86
N GLY A 71 22.03 -8.04 1.98
CA GLY A 71 23.02 -8.45 2.98
C GLY A 71 23.61 -7.29 3.80
N SER A 72 23.09 -6.05 3.63
CA SER A 72 23.56 -4.85 4.30
C SER A 72 22.57 -4.39 5.38
N PRO A 73 23.05 -3.76 6.47
CA PRO A 73 22.17 -3.20 7.48
C PRO A 73 21.54 -1.87 7.01
N PHE A 74 20.31 -1.63 7.42
CA PHE A 74 19.57 -0.36 7.26
C PHE A 74 19.08 0.09 8.61
N ASN A 75 19.34 1.33 9.02
CA ASN A 75 18.98 1.82 10.33
C ASN A 75 18.49 3.27 10.28
N ASP A 76 17.45 3.55 11.01
CA ASP A 76 17.03 4.91 11.31
C ASP A 76 18.04 5.62 12.21
N ASN A 77 18.02 6.94 12.18
CA ASN A 77 18.71 7.75 13.17
C ASN A 77 17.79 7.95 14.38
N PHE A 78 18.19 7.41 15.52
CA PHE A 78 17.41 7.50 16.74
C PHE A 78 17.13 8.94 17.18
N SER A 79 18.01 9.88 16.87
CA SER A 79 17.82 11.31 17.15
C SER A 79 16.96 12.03 16.10
N ASN A 80 16.58 11.36 15.02
CA ASN A 80 15.79 11.94 13.93
C ASN A 80 14.86 10.88 13.32
N ILE A 81 13.94 10.35 14.13
CA ILE A 81 12.93 9.39 13.70
C ILE A 81 11.91 10.10 12.80
N THR A 82 11.62 9.51 11.65
CA THR A 82 10.65 10.04 10.67
C THR A 82 9.33 9.29 10.69
N ALA A 83 9.33 8.02 11.08
CA ALA A 83 8.13 7.21 11.19
C ALA A 83 7.43 7.44 12.53
N GLN A 84 6.11 7.61 12.50
CA GLN A 84 5.31 7.89 13.70
C GLN A 84 3.91 7.30 13.60
N LEU A 85 3.33 7.00 14.76
CA LEU A 85 1.92 6.64 14.89
C LEU A 85 1.17 7.81 15.51
N THR A 86 0.00 8.13 14.98
CA THR A 86 -0.89 9.18 15.47
C THR A 86 -2.14 8.59 16.09
N TRP A 87 -2.76 9.31 17.03
CA TRP A 87 -3.98 8.88 17.67
C TRP A 87 -5.18 9.07 16.75
N ASP A 88 -5.90 7.96 16.43
CA ASP A 88 -7.09 7.96 15.56
C ASP A 88 -8.42 8.09 16.32
N GLY A 89 -8.36 8.25 17.62
CA GLY A 89 -9.52 8.27 18.53
C GLY A 89 -9.68 6.98 19.35
N THR A 90 -9.04 5.89 18.94
CA THR A 90 -9.10 4.58 19.59
C THR A 90 -7.72 3.96 19.76
N ASN A 91 -6.85 4.10 18.78
CA ASN A 91 -5.52 3.51 18.72
C ASN A 91 -4.49 4.53 18.25
N TYR A 92 -3.23 4.25 18.49
CA TYR A 92 -2.13 4.83 17.72
C TYR A 92 -1.98 4.06 16.42
N SER A 93 -2.04 4.76 15.28
CA SER A 93 -1.95 4.14 13.97
C SER A 93 -1.05 4.95 13.04
N GLY A 94 -0.32 4.27 12.17
CA GLY A 94 0.56 4.88 11.16
C GLY A 94 0.96 3.90 10.08
N THR A 95 1.47 4.43 8.98
CA THR A 95 1.87 3.64 7.81
C THR A 95 3.36 3.75 7.58
N ILE A 96 4.00 2.61 7.37
CA ILE A 96 5.40 2.48 6.94
C ILE A 96 5.40 1.98 5.50
N ASP A 97 6.03 2.71 4.59
CA ASP A 97 6.25 2.28 3.20
C ASP A 97 7.73 1.94 2.99
N LEU A 98 8.06 0.67 2.97
CA LEU A 98 9.44 0.20 2.80
C LEU A 98 10.03 0.54 1.43
N ASN A 99 9.20 0.89 0.43
CA ASN A 99 9.70 1.31 -0.88
C ASN A 99 10.29 2.72 -0.85
N THR A 100 9.90 3.55 0.13
CA THR A 100 10.29 4.96 0.23
C THR A 100 10.92 5.34 1.55
N HIS A 101 10.81 4.48 2.57
CA HIS A 101 11.36 4.76 3.88
C HIS A 101 12.87 4.98 3.78
N ASN A 102 13.32 6.13 4.28
CA ASN A 102 14.74 6.48 4.31
C ASN A 102 15.33 6.13 5.69
N PHE A 103 16.07 5.04 5.77
CA PHE A 103 16.85 4.67 6.93
C PHE A 103 18.02 5.67 7.07
N ASN A 104 17.75 6.77 7.68
CA ASN A 104 18.52 8.01 7.63
C ASN A 104 19.82 8.03 8.45
N LYS A 105 20.16 6.92 9.14
CA LYS A 105 21.46 6.72 9.77
C LYS A 105 22.38 5.86 8.88
N THR A 106 21.88 4.75 8.35
CA THR A 106 22.68 3.80 7.55
C THR A 106 21.76 3.14 6.51
N GLY A 107 22.21 3.06 5.27
CA GLY A 107 21.57 2.34 4.18
C GLY A 107 20.71 3.23 3.27
N GLY A 108 20.07 4.26 3.77
CA GLY A 108 19.19 5.09 2.95
C GLY A 108 17.87 4.40 2.59
N VAL A 109 17.37 4.63 1.38
CA VAL A 109 16.17 3.94 0.85
C VAL A 109 16.58 2.57 0.32
N LEU A 110 15.77 1.55 0.60
CA LEU A 110 16.00 0.19 0.08
C LEU A 110 16.01 0.20 -1.45
N PRO A 111 17.00 -0.44 -2.09
CA PRO A 111 16.98 -0.62 -3.54
C PRO A 111 15.73 -1.36 -3.99
N ALA A 112 15.22 -1.02 -5.17
CA ALA A 112 14.11 -1.75 -5.78
C ALA A 112 14.50 -3.23 -6.01
N GLY A 113 13.54 -4.13 -5.75
CA GLY A 113 13.78 -5.58 -5.82
C GLY A 113 14.43 -6.16 -4.56
N THR A 114 14.64 -5.37 -3.51
CA THR A 114 15.12 -5.89 -2.22
C THR A 114 14.01 -6.69 -1.54
N THR A 115 14.27 -7.96 -1.28
CA THR A 115 13.38 -8.78 -0.44
C THR A 115 13.71 -8.54 1.03
N VAL A 116 12.71 -8.14 1.80
CA VAL A 116 12.77 -7.95 3.25
C VAL A 116 12.04 -9.11 3.92
N THR A 117 12.72 -9.85 4.75
CA THR A 117 12.18 -11.05 5.44
C THR A 117 11.78 -10.78 6.88
N GLU A 118 12.37 -9.77 7.50
CA GLU A 118 12.05 -9.33 8.86
C GLU A 118 12.25 -7.80 8.97
N LEU A 119 11.51 -7.16 9.86
CA LEU A 119 11.68 -5.77 10.23
C LEU A 119 11.73 -5.66 11.74
N HIS A 120 12.78 -5.02 12.24
CA HIS A 120 12.92 -4.72 13.66
C HIS A 120 12.41 -3.31 13.93
N PHE A 121 11.78 -3.12 15.09
CA PHE A 121 11.32 -1.81 15.52
C PHE A 121 11.20 -1.70 17.02
N LEU A 122 11.11 -0.48 17.50
CA LEU A 122 10.63 -0.12 18.82
C LEU A 122 9.80 1.16 18.78
N PHE A 123 8.94 1.33 19.77
CA PHE A 123 8.26 2.61 19.97
C PHE A 123 9.04 3.49 20.94
N THR A 124 8.98 4.79 20.72
CA THR A 124 9.62 5.80 21.57
C THR A 124 8.77 7.06 21.68
N GLU A 125 9.06 7.89 22.63
CA GLU A 125 8.45 9.22 22.70
C GLU A 125 8.78 10.05 21.45
N PHE A 126 7.88 10.99 21.09
CA PHE A 126 8.05 11.85 19.93
C PHE A 126 7.56 13.27 20.22
N PRO A 127 8.29 14.34 19.85
CA PRO A 127 9.67 14.28 19.33
C PRO A 127 10.61 13.69 20.37
N ILE A 128 11.70 13.07 19.94
CA ILE A 128 12.68 12.47 20.84
C ILE A 128 13.32 13.55 21.67
N GLY A 129 12.93 13.65 22.92
CA GLY A 129 13.49 14.60 23.83
C GLY A 129 14.70 14.08 24.59
N LYS A 130 14.56 12.97 25.31
CA LYS A 130 15.57 12.52 26.27
C LYS A 130 15.72 10.99 26.35
N ASN A 131 15.18 10.20 25.44
CA ASN A 131 15.27 8.74 25.43
C ASN A 131 14.80 8.05 26.73
N THR A 132 13.87 8.66 27.45
CA THR A 132 13.41 8.15 28.74
C THR A 132 12.29 7.12 28.60
N HIS A 133 11.58 7.14 27.47
CA HIS A 133 10.45 6.24 27.22
C HIS A 133 10.61 5.55 25.88
N GLN A 134 10.91 4.25 25.95
CA GLN A 134 10.94 3.38 24.79
C GLN A 134 10.51 1.96 25.15
N THR A 135 9.98 1.23 24.20
CA THR A 135 9.72 -0.21 24.36
C THR A 135 11.02 -1.01 24.22
N THR A 136 10.98 -2.27 24.57
CA THR A 136 11.99 -3.23 24.12
C THR A 136 11.90 -3.41 22.60
N ASP A 137 12.99 -3.89 22.01
CA ASP A 137 13.08 -4.28 20.60
C ASP A 137 12.00 -5.31 20.26
N LYS A 138 11.42 -5.16 19.07
CA LYS A 138 10.35 -6.03 18.57
C LYS A 138 10.69 -6.53 17.17
N LEU A 139 10.26 -7.76 16.90
CA LEU A 139 10.25 -8.35 15.57
C LEU A 139 8.87 -8.16 14.96
N ALA A 140 8.80 -7.59 13.77
CA ALA A 140 7.52 -7.27 13.12
C ALA A 140 6.73 -8.53 12.74
N SER A 141 7.41 -9.63 12.45
CA SER A 141 6.78 -10.93 12.17
C SER A 141 5.91 -11.45 13.31
N ALA A 142 6.26 -11.15 14.58
CA ALA A 142 5.45 -11.49 15.73
C ALA A 142 4.08 -10.79 15.79
N TYR A 143 3.88 -9.77 14.97
CA TYR A 143 2.69 -8.91 14.96
C TYR A 143 1.97 -8.86 13.61
N GLY A 144 2.33 -9.75 12.68
CA GLY A 144 1.65 -9.89 11.39
C GLY A 144 2.40 -9.37 10.18
N PHE A 145 3.66 -8.90 10.35
CA PHE A 145 4.52 -8.59 9.21
C PHE A 145 4.76 -9.87 8.38
N THR A 146 4.63 -9.72 7.08
CA THR A 146 4.97 -10.75 6.10
C THR A 146 6.09 -10.25 5.20
N SER A 147 6.96 -11.14 4.76
CA SER A 147 8.04 -10.82 3.81
C SER A 147 7.49 -10.10 2.58
N THR A 148 8.24 -9.13 2.11
CA THR A 148 7.88 -8.34 0.92
C THR A 148 9.11 -8.10 0.05
N THR A 149 8.89 -7.80 -1.22
CA THR A 149 9.95 -7.31 -2.11
C THR A 149 9.62 -5.86 -2.47
N THR A 150 10.59 -4.96 -2.23
CA THR A 150 10.42 -3.55 -2.57
C THR A 150 10.26 -3.38 -4.07
N SER A 151 9.34 -2.53 -4.45
CA SER A 151 9.17 -2.09 -5.83
C SER A 151 9.94 -0.78 -6.03
N SER A 152 10.46 -0.55 -7.24
CA SER A 152 10.78 0.83 -7.60
C SER A 152 9.50 1.64 -7.55
N LEU A 153 9.57 2.87 -7.01
CA LEU A 153 8.63 3.93 -7.42
C LEU A 153 8.95 4.34 -8.86
N SER A 154 9.11 3.39 -9.77
CA SER A 154 8.77 3.73 -11.14
C SER A 154 7.33 4.15 -11.07
N THR A 155 7.04 5.41 -11.47
CA THR A 155 5.69 5.86 -11.84
C THR A 155 4.90 4.62 -12.11
N ILE A 156 3.85 4.37 -11.29
CA ILE A 156 2.98 3.22 -11.46
C ILE A 156 2.84 3.14 -12.96
N ASP A 157 3.50 2.17 -13.57
CA ASP A 157 3.06 1.71 -14.85
C ASP A 157 1.67 1.23 -14.50
N ILE A 158 0.71 2.16 -14.64
CA ILE A 158 -0.71 1.86 -14.50
C ILE A 158 -0.83 0.80 -15.55
N ASN A 159 -0.72 -0.40 -15.05
CA ASN A 159 -0.58 -1.62 -15.82
C ASN A 159 -1.58 -1.43 -16.94
N SER A 160 -1.11 -1.21 -18.14
CA SER A 160 -1.90 -0.87 -19.31
C SER A 160 -3.07 -1.85 -19.53
N SER A 161 -3.09 -2.93 -18.77
CA SER A 161 -4.16 -3.93 -18.71
C SER A 161 -5.42 -3.48 -17.96
N LYS A 162 -5.38 -2.41 -17.14
CA LYS A 162 -6.58 -1.90 -16.43
C LYS A 162 -7.25 -0.72 -17.11
N PHE A 163 -6.54 0.03 -17.90
CA PHE A 163 -7.11 1.11 -18.71
C PHE A 163 -7.42 0.56 -20.11
N LYS A 164 -8.67 0.17 -20.31
CA LYS A 164 -9.16 -0.17 -21.65
C LYS A 164 -9.36 1.13 -22.44
N SER A 165 -9.09 1.09 -23.72
CA SER A 165 -9.41 2.20 -24.61
C SER A 165 -10.91 2.47 -24.56
N PHE A 166 -11.30 3.73 -24.60
CA PHE A 166 -12.69 4.17 -24.64
C PHE A 166 -12.87 5.37 -25.56
N VAL A 167 -14.10 5.59 -25.99
CA VAL A 167 -14.46 6.76 -26.78
C VAL A 167 -15.39 7.66 -25.96
N SER A 168 -15.06 8.94 -25.87
CA SER A 168 -15.87 9.98 -25.26
C SER A 168 -15.82 11.23 -26.13
N GLU A 169 -16.96 11.88 -26.33
CA GLU A 169 -17.09 13.13 -27.08
C GLU A 169 -16.43 13.10 -28.47
N GLY A 170 -16.53 11.95 -29.15
CA GLY A 170 -15.96 11.77 -30.48
C GLY A 170 -14.43 11.59 -30.51
N ARG A 171 -13.80 11.43 -29.35
CA ARG A 171 -12.37 11.20 -29.20
C ARG A 171 -12.09 9.80 -28.64
N LEU A 172 -11.09 9.14 -29.18
CA LEU A 172 -10.55 7.88 -28.66
C LEU A 172 -9.44 8.18 -27.64
N TYR A 173 -9.61 7.68 -26.45
CA TYR A 173 -8.60 7.67 -25.39
C TYR A 173 -8.03 6.26 -25.28
N THR A 174 -6.71 6.13 -25.36
CA THR A 174 -6.04 4.82 -25.31
C THR A 174 -4.77 4.90 -24.48
N PRO A 175 -4.48 3.87 -23.66
CA PRO A 175 -3.21 3.78 -22.94
C PRO A 175 -2.02 3.45 -23.86
N LYS A 176 -2.26 3.03 -25.09
CA LYS A 176 -1.20 2.72 -26.05
C LYS A 176 -0.41 3.98 -26.37
N LYS A 177 0.90 3.85 -26.45
CA LYS A 177 1.82 4.95 -26.81
C LYS A 177 2.29 4.80 -28.26
N GLY A 178 2.48 5.93 -28.94
CA GLY A 178 2.98 5.97 -30.31
C GLY A 178 1.89 5.86 -31.36
N ILE A 179 2.24 5.37 -32.54
CA ILE A 179 1.33 5.24 -33.69
C ILE A 179 0.41 4.04 -33.46
N VAL A 180 -0.90 4.28 -33.57
CA VAL A 180 -1.94 3.25 -33.45
C VAL A 180 -2.76 3.15 -34.74
N ASN A 181 -3.13 1.93 -35.12
CA ASN A 181 -3.99 1.67 -36.25
C ASN A 181 -5.44 1.59 -35.78
N ILE A 182 -6.30 2.41 -36.35
CA ILE A 182 -7.69 2.56 -35.94
C ILE A 182 -8.59 2.18 -37.12
N GLN A 183 -9.51 1.26 -36.88
CA GLN A 183 -10.56 0.90 -37.83
C GLN A 183 -11.91 1.05 -37.15
N VAL A 184 -12.80 1.85 -37.74
CA VAL A 184 -14.16 2.05 -37.24
C VAL A 184 -15.13 1.36 -38.18
N MET A 185 -16.04 0.55 -37.59
CA MET A 185 -17.04 -0.24 -38.28
C MET A 185 -18.43 0.06 -37.74
N ASP A 186 -19.45 -0.10 -38.53
CA ASP A 186 -20.83 -0.18 -38.06
C ASP A 186 -21.14 -1.58 -37.48
N PHE A 187 -22.31 -1.74 -36.87
CA PHE A 187 -22.70 -3.01 -36.27
C PHE A 187 -22.95 -4.13 -37.26
N SER A 188 -23.01 -3.84 -38.57
CA SER A 188 -23.04 -4.84 -39.62
C SER A 188 -21.65 -5.34 -40.02
N GLY A 189 -20.60 -4.77 -39.44
CA GLY A 189 -19.20 -5.09 -39.75
C GLY A 189 -18.64 -4.33 -40.93
N ARG A 190 -19.40 -3.38 -41.54
CA ARG A 190 -18.92 -2.57 -42.64
C ARG A 190 -17.95 -1.51 -42.12
N VAL A 191 -16.76 -1.43 -42.71
CA VAL A 191 -15.74 -0.44 -42.38
C VAL A 191 -16.22 0.95 -42.84
N ILE A 192 -16.25 1.87 -41.87
CA ILE A 192 -16.63 3.29 -42.08
C ILE A 192 -15.40 4.15 -42.26
N LYS A 193 -14.34 3.89 -41.49
CA LYS A 193 -13.09 4.66 -41.54
C LYS A 193 -11.91 3.79 -41.07
N THR A 194 -10.77 3.94 -41.72
CA THR A 194 -9.49 3.38 -41.27
C THR A 194 -8.43 4.49 -41.35
N PHE A 195 -7.63 4.63 -40.31
CA PHE A 195 -6.56 5.62 -40.29
C PHE A 195 -5.55 5.27 -39.20
N THR A 196 -4.39 5.92 -39.26
CA THR A 196 -3.36 5.85 -38.21
C THR A 196 -3.25 7.21 -37.52
N ALA A 197 -2.97 7.19 -36.21
CA ALA A 197 -2.74 8.42 -35.46
C ALA A 197 -1.74 8.20 -34.34
N ASN A 198 -1.05 9.25 -33.91
CA ASN A 198 -0.28 9.21 -32.68
C ASN A 198 -1.23 9.33 -31.48
N SER A 199 -1.02 8.46 -30.51
CA SER A 199 -1.75 8.54 -29.24
C SER A 199 -1.41 9.87 -28.54
N SER A 200 -2.42 10.51 -27.96
CA SER A 200 -2.31 11.78 -27.27
C SER A 200 -3.11 11.74 -25.97
N VAL A 201 -2.63 12.44 -24.96
CA VAL A 201 -3.38 12.65 -23.70
C VAL A 201 -4.71 13.39 -23.94
N ASN A 202 -4.80 14.18 -25.01
CA ASN A 202 -6.02 14.88 -25.39
C ASN A 202 -6.99 14.04 -26.22
N GLY A 203 -6.69 12.75 -26.41
CA GLY A 203 -7.45 11.83 -27.23
C GLY A 203 -7.23 12.03 -28.74
N ILE A 204 -7.63 11.04 -29.54
CA ILE A 204 -7.55 11.02 -31.01
C ILE A 204 -8.94 11.32 -31.58
N GLU A 205 -9.09 12.34 -32.37
CA GLU A 205 -10.38 12.68 -33.00
C GLU A 205 -10.80 11.62 -34.02
N LEU A 206 -12.01 11.13 -33.91
CA LEU A 206 -12.54 10.11 -34.83
C LEU A 206 -13.12 10.73 -36.10
N ASN A 207 -13.75 11.91 -36.02
CA ASN A 207 -14.34 12.65 -37.14
C ASN A 207 -15.15 11.72 -38.07
N LEU A 208 -16.22 11.14 -37.52
CA LEU A 208 -17.10 10.21 -38.25
C LEU A 208 -18.16 10.99 -39.05
N PRO A 209 -18.58 10.49 -40.21
CA PRO A 209 -19.51 11.20 -41.09
C PRO A 209 -20.95 11.24 -40.57
N LYS A 210 -21.30 10.42 -39.58
CA LYS A 210 -22.65 10.34 -39.03
C LYS A 210 -22.63 9.92 -37.57
N LYS A 211 -23.69 10.26 -36.86
CA LYS A 211 -23.94 9.74 -35.50
C LYS A 211 -24.49 8.33 -35.56
N GLY A 212 -24.23 7.54 -34.51
CA GLY A 212 -24.73 6.17 -34.40
C GLY A 212 -23.89 5.31 -33.45
N ASN A 213 -24.17 4.01 -33.46
CA ASN A 213 -23.41 3.03 -32.71
C ASN A 213 -22.35 2.41 -33.60
N PHE A 214 -21.12 2.33 -33.09
CA PHE A 214 -19.98 1.84 -33.85
C PHE A 214 -19.13 0.89 -33.03
N ILE A 215 -18.32 0.11 -33.75
CA ILE A 215 -17.26 -0.73 -33.23
C ILE A 215 -15.94 -0.16 -33.71
N LEU A 216 -15.04 0.13 -32.80
CA LEU A 216 -13.67 0.53 -33.08
C LEU A 216 -12.74 -0.64 -32.80
N LYS A 217 -11.92 -0.98 -33.77
CA LYS A 217 -10.81 -1.93 -33.61
C LYS A 217 -9.51 -1.13 -33.56
N LEU A 218 -8.76 -1.35 -32.45
CA LEU A 218 -7.48 -0.74 -32.20
C LEU A 218 -6.43 -1.85 -32.02
N ASP A 219 -5.73 -2.20 -33.08
CA ASP A 219 -4.91 -3.42 -33.18
C ASP A 219 -5.71 -4.68 -32.73
N ASN A 220 -5.47 -5.20 -31.53
CA ASN A 220 -6.17 -6.37 -30.98
C ASN A 220 -7.28 -6.01 -29.97
N GLU A 221 -7.55 -4.72 -29.76
CA GLU A 221 -8.59 -4.25 -28.83
C GLU A 221 -9.84 -3.83 -29.59
N ILE A 222 -11.01 -4.15 -29.00
CA ILE A 222 -12.32 -3.77 -29.58
C ILE A 222 -13.08 -2.90 -28.58
N VAL A 223 -13.52 -1.74 -29.04
CA VAL A 223 -14.30 -0.78 -28.27
C VAL A 223 -15.65 -0.57 -28.94
N LYS A 224 -16.75 -0.79 -28.23
CA LYS A 224 -18.11 -0.42 -28.68
C LYS A 224 -18.42 0.98 -28.13
N PHE A 225 -18.93 1.87 -28.97
CA PHE A 225 -19.23 3.24 -28.57
C PHE A 225 -20.40 3.84 -29.35
N LYS A 226 -20.94 4.90 -28.80
CA LYS A 226 -21.94 5.76 -29.47
C LYS A 226 -21.27 7.08 -29.86
N TYR A 227 -21.44 7.48 -31.10
CA TYR A 227 -20.87 8.71 -31.65
C TYR A 227 -21.95 9.77 -31.84
#